data_1c18f8cf19f4831cc5c659a1d7da4400
#
_entry.id   1c18f8cf19f4831cc5c659a1d7da4400
#
_cell.length_a   1.000
_cell.length_b   1.000
_cell.length_c   1.000
_cell.angle_alpha   90.00
_cell.angle_beta   90.00
_cell.angle_gamma   90.00
#
_symmetry.space_group_name_H-M   'P 1'
#
loop_
_entity.id
_entity.type
_entity.pdbx_description
1 polymer ?
#
loop_
_entity_poly.entity_id
_entity_poly.type
_entity_poly.pdbx_seq_one_letter_code
_entity_poly.pdbx_strand_id
1 'polypeptide(L)'
;MANINYRKILGLTFLMAATFFAGRLAARIVDHTKQTIFHSEAVTASADGNWGLSFQEEGQPPVANASMEELKQFDAYYAEDTTEKVLYITFDAGFENGNTPAILDALKKHNAPATFFIVGNYLTSSPDLVKRMVEEGHTVGNHTYHHPDMSQISTKEAFSKELTELETL
;
A
#
# COMPACT_ATOMS: atom_id res chain seq x y z
N MET A 1 56.21 -45.61 -4.18
CA MET A 1 54.77 -45.48 -3.93
C MET A 1 54.59 -44.51 -2.76
N ALA A 2 53.97 -43.37 -3.00
CA ALA A 2 53.76 -42.33 -1.98
C ALA A 2 52.72 -42.85 -0.96
N ASN A 3 53.07 -42.90 0.30
CA ASN A 3 52.20 -43.33 1.37
C ASN A 3 51.16 -42.20 1.67
N ILE A 4 49.94 -42.34 1.13
CA ILE A 4 48.87 -41.36 1.28
C ILE A 4 48.37 -41.46 2.72
N ASN A 5 48.51 -40.37 3.48
CA ASN A 5 48.10 -40.34 4.87
C ASN A 5 46.59 -40.01 4.97
N TYR A 6 45.76 -41.05 4.91
CA TYR A 6 44.29 -40.96 4.91
C TYR A 6 43.72 -40.21 6.12
N ARG A 7 44.43 -40.20 7.27
CA ARG A 7 43.97 -39.44 8.47
C ARG A 7 44.05 -37.91 8.25
N LYS A 8 45.06 -37.43 7.50
CA LYS A 8 45.15 -36.00 7.12
C LYS A 8 44.11 -35.60 6.09
N ILE A 9 43.79 -36.46 5.11
CA ILE A 9 42.75 -36.20 4.11
C ILE A 9 41.37 -36.19 4.82
N LEU A 10 41.08 -37.14 5.68
CA LEU A 10 39.84 -37.22 6.42
C LEU A 10 39.62 -35.98 7.35
N GLY A 11 40.70 -35.52 8.00
CA GLY A 11 40.64 -34.29 8.81
C GLY A 11 40.38 -33.02 7.97
N LEU A 12 40.98 -32.93 6.78
CA LEU A 12 40.80 -31.79 5.88
C LEU A 12 39.37 -31.75 5.29
N THR A 13 38.82 -32.89 4.90
CA THR A 13 37.43 -32.99 4.38
C THR A 13 36.41 -32.69 5.48
N PHE A 14 36.66 -33.11 6.71
CA PHE A 14 35.78 -32.77 7.84
C PHE A 14 35.80 -31.29 8.19
N LEU A 15 37.00 -30.66 8.15
CA LEU A 15 37.14 -29.22 8.35
C LEU A 15 36.44 -28.41 7.27
N MET A 16 36.55 -28.77 5.99
CA MET A 16 35.87 -28.14 4.88
C MET A 16 34.34 -28.30 4.97
N ALA A 17 33.85 -29.47 5.36
CA ALA A 17 32.42 -29.68 5.59
C ALA A 17 31.91 -28.82 6.75
N ALA A 18 32.63 -28.76 7.87
CA ALA A 18 32.26 -27.95 9.03
C ALA A 18 32.21 -26.44 8.69
N THR A 19 33.17 -25.91 7.93
CA THR A 19 33.17 -24.50 7.48
C THR A 19 32.04 -24.20 6.51
N PHE A 20 31.71 -25.15 5.60
CA PHE A 20 30.60 -25.00 4.68
C PHE A 20 29.23 -24.97 5.41
N PHE A 21 29.02 -25.84 6.39
CA PHE A 21 27.81 -25.86 7.22
C PHE A 21 27.71 -24.63 8.12
N ALA A 22 28.82 -24.18 8.72
CA ALA A 22 28.86 -22.95 9.51
C ALA A 22 28.56 -21.71 8.66
N GLY A 23 29.10 -21.64 7.43
CA GLY A 23 28.82 -20.57 6.48
C GLY A 23 27.34 -20.52 6.08
N ARG A 24 26.72 -21.68 5.80
CA ARG A 24 25.27 -21.74 5.49
C ARG A 24 24.38 -21.39 6.69
N LEU A 25 24.77 -21.77 7.89
CA LEU A 25 24.04 -21.39 9.10
C LEU A 25 24.14 -19.89 9.35
N ALA A 26 25.33 -19.31 9.21
CA ALA A 26 25.55 -17.87 9.32
C ALA A 26 24.74 -17.08 8.24
N ALA A 27 24.73 -17.54 6.98
CA ALA A 27 23.94 -16.94 5.93
C ALA A 27 22.42 -16.98 6.23
N ARG A 28 21.90 -18.11 6.75
CA ARG A 28 20.50 -18.21 7.17
C ARG A 28 20.15 -17.31 8.36
N ILE A 29 21.07 -17.16 9.33
CA ILE A 29 20.87 -16.26 10.46
C ILE A 29 20.85 -14.81 9.97
N VAL A 30 21.76 -14.42 9.07
CA VAL A 30 21.81 -13.07 8.49
C VAL A 30 20.55 -12.78 7.67
N ASP A 31 20.06 -13.73 6.87
CA ASP A 31 18.80 -13.58 6.12
C ASP A 31 17.60 -13.45 7.05
N HIS A 32 17.53 -14.29 8.08
CA HIS A 32 16.45 -14.21 9.07
C HIS A 32 16.50 -12.92 9.87
N THR A 33 17.70 -12.44 10.24
CA THR A 33 17.89 -11.17 10.95
C THR A 33 17.52 -9.97 10.04
N LYS A 34 17.89 -10.01 8.76
CA LYS A 34 17.47 -9.00 7.78
C LYS A 34 15.95 -8.97 7.64
N GLN A 35 15.29 -10.12 7.45
CA GLN A 35 13.83 -10.19 7.37
C GLN A 35 13.15 -9.65 8.64
N THR A 36 13.69 -9.98 9.83
CA THR A 36 13.13 -9.49 11.11
C THR A 36 13.37 -7.98 11.29
N ILE A 37 14.53 -7.46 10.87
CA ILE A 37 14.84 -6.02 10.95
C ILE A 37 13.97 -5.23 9.95
N PHE A 38 13.78 -5.72 8.73
CA PHE A 38 12.90 -5.06 7.75
C PHE A 38 11.43 -5.06 8.18
N HIS A 39 10.95 -6.13 8.85
CA HIS A 39 9.59 -6.15 9.40
C HIS A 39 9.41 -5.23 10.62
N SER A 40 10.47 -5.03 11.44
CA SER A 40 10.38 -4.14 12.60
C SER A 40 10.51 -2.65 12.24
N GLU A 41 11.25 -2.31 11.18
CA GLU A 41 11.37 -0.92 10.73
C GLU A 41 10.13 -0.43 9.95
N ALA A 42 9.42 -1.31 9.25
CA ALA A 42 8.16 -0.96 8.58
C ALA A 42 7.05 -0.58 9.58
N VAL A 43 7.06 -1.14 10.78
CA VAL A 43 6.09 -0.83 11.85
C VAL A 43 6.46 0.46 12.61
N THR A 44 7.72 0.91 12.59
CA THR A 44 8.17 2.12 13.32
C THR A 44 8.06 3.41 12.51
N ALA A 45 7.66 3.40 11.24
CA ALA A 45 7.52 4.60 10.41
C ALA A 45 6.30 5.48 10.76
N SER A 46 5.49 5.09 11.74
CA SER A 46 4.22 5.75 12.07
C SER A 46 4.22 6.50 13.42
N ALA A 47 5.37 6.99 13.88
CA ALA A 47 5.42 7.77 15.13
C ALA A 47 4.65 9.11 15.06
N ASP A 48 4.30 9.59 13.87
CA ASP A 48 3.68 10.90 13.66
C ASP A 48 2.17 10.82 13.33
N GLY A 49 1.54 9.65 13.35
CA GLY A 49 0.11 9.49 13.08
C GLY A 49 -0.31 9.73 11.62
N ASN A 50 0.62 10.02 10.72
CA ASN A 50 0.33 10.23 9.32
C ASN A 50 0.16 8.89 8.58
N TRP A 51 -0.86 8.79 7.74
CA TRP A 51 -1.08 7.66 6.86
C TRP A 51 -0.13 7.71 5.66
N GLY A 52 0.40 6.56 5.25
CA GLY A 52 1.23 6.47 4.06
C GLY A 52 1.45 5.04 3.58
N LEU A 53 1.76 4.92 2.29
CA LEU A 53 2.14 3.67 1.65
C LEU A 53 3.62 3.69 1.28
N SER A 54 4.29 2.55 1.46
CA SER A 54 5.68 2.32 1.05
C SER A 54 5.74 1.20 0.02
N PHE A 55 6.28 1.48 -1.16
CA PHE A 55 6.52 0.51 -2.22
C PHE A 55 7.96 -0.01 -2.09
N GLN A 56 8.13 -1.20 -1.51
CA GLN A 56 9.43 -1.74 -1.12
C GLN A 56 10.02 -2.69 -2.16
N GLU A 57 9.19 -3.50 -2.82
CA GLU A 57 9.60 -4.50 -3.79
C GLU A 57 8.73 -4.42 -5.04
N GLU A 58 9.37 -4.54 -6.21
CA GLU A 58 8.65 -4.57 -7.49
C GLU A 58 7.72 -5.79 -7.58
N GLY A 59 6.46 -5.56 -7.96
CA GLY A 59 5.46 -6.62 -8.10
C GLY A 59 4.88 -7.14 -6.80
N GLN A 60 5.19 -6.52 -5.66
CA GLN A 60 4.57 -6.81 -4.38
C GLN A 60 3.58 -5.70 -3.98
N PRO A 61 2.55 -6.02 -3.18
CA PRO A 61 1.67 -5.01 -2.60
C PRO A 61 2.46 -3.99 -1.76
N PRO A 62 2.01 -2.73 -1.69
CA PRO A 62 2.64 -1.74 -0.81
C PRO A 62 2.45 -2.13 0.66
N VAL A 63 3.32 -1.60 1.52
CA VAL A 63 3.20 -1.70 2.97
C VAL A 63 2.66 -0.37 3.51
N ALA A 64 1.65 -0.42 4.37
CA ALA A 64 1.07 0.74 5.03
C ALA A 64 1.50 0.85 6.50
N ASN A 65 1.09 1.94 7.16
CA ASN A 65 1.32 2.18 8.58
C ASN A 65 0.51 1.24 9.50
N ALA A 66 -0.57 0.65 8.97
CA ALA A 66 -1.36 -0.38 9.62
C ALA A 66 -1.44 -1.62 8.74
N SER A 67 -1.57 -2.80 9.33
CA SER A 67 -1.73 -4.03 8.57
C SER A 67 -3.12 -4.12 7.89
N MET A 68 -3.21 -4.90 6.82
CA MET A 68 -4.50 -5.18 6.17
C MET A 68 -5.51 -5.82 7.13
N GLU A 69 -5.05 -6.67 8.07
CA GLU A 69 -5.90 -7.33 9.04
C GLU A 69 -6.47 -6.34 10.07
N GLU A 70 -5.65 -5.38 10.54
CA GLU A 70 -6.11 -4.30 11.43
C GLU A 70 -7.15 -3.41 10.75
N LEU A 71 -6.95 -3.07 9.48
CA LEU A 71 -7.86 -2.20 8.74
C LEU A 71 -9.16 -2.89 8.36
N LYS A 72 -9.13 -4.20 8.10
CA LYS A 72 -10.30 -4.99 7.71
C LYS A 72 -11.44 -4.94 8.72
N GLN A 73 -11.13 -4.82 10.03
CA GLN A 73 -12.15 -4.68 11.07
C GLN A 73 -12.95 -3.37 10.97
N PHE A 74 -12.46 -2.40 10.19
CA PHE A 74 -13.09 -1.11 9.91
C PHE A 74 -13.59 -1.00 8.46
N ASP A 75 -13.61 -2.11 7.70
CA ASP A 75 -13.88 -2.14 6.26
C ASP A 75 -12.96 -1.18 5.46
N ALA A 76 -11.73 -0.98 5.94
CA ALA A 76 -10.73 -0.14 5.30
C ALA A 76 -9.70 -0.98 4.57
N TYR A 77 -9.32 -0.54 3.36
CA TYR A 77 -8.44 -1.28 2.46
C TYR A 77 -7.43 -0.35 1.81
N TYR A 78 -6.21 -0.83 1.59
CA TYR A 78 -5.18 -0.16 0.77
C TYR A 78 -4.54 -1.10 -0.25
N ALA A 79 -4.75 -2.39 -0.10
CA ALA A 79 -4.29 -3.44 -0.99
C ALA A 79 -5.21 -4.66 -0.86
N GLU A 80 -5.16 -5.54 -1.81
CA GLU A 80 -5.84 -6.83 -1.76
C GLU A 80 -4.81 -7.95 -1.56
N ASP A 81 -5.16 -8.96 -0.76
CA ASP A 81 -4.37 -10.18 -0.59
C ASP A 81 -4.63 -11.11 -1.78
N THR A 82 -3.96 -10.84 -2.89
CA THR A 82 -4.08 -11.61 -4.13
C THR A 82 -2.72 -11.82 -4.78
N THR A 83 -2.57 -12.92 -5.49
CA THR A 83 -1.42 -13.20 -6.37
C THR A 83 -1.65 -12.73 -7.80
N GLU A 84 -2.83 -12.21 -8.11
CA GLU A 84 -3.16 -11.68 -9.42
C GLU A 84 -2.54 -10.30 -9.63
N LYS A 85 -2.18 -9.99 -10.87
CA LYS A 85 -1.66 -8.67 -11.25
C LYS A 85 -2.84 -7.71 -11.46
N VAL A 86 -3.33 -7.14 -10.37
CA VAL A 86 -4.46 -6.19 -10.35
C VAL A 86 -3.99 -4.85 -9.84
N LEU A 87 -4.51 -3.76 -10.43
CA LEU A 87 -4.34 -2.40 -9.97
C LEU A 87 -5.70 -1.80 -9.61
N TYR A 88 -5.79 -1.19 -8.45
CA TYR A 88 -6.93 -0.38 -8.02
C TYR A 88 -6.57 1.09 -8.22
N ILE A 89 -7.24 1.74 -9.18
CA ILE A 89 -6.96 3.14 -9.53
C ILE A 89 -7.88 4.04 -8.74
N THR A 90 -7.29 4.97 -7.97
CA THR A 90 -8.03 5.96 -7.20
C THR A 90 -7.56 7.37 -7.55
N PHE A 91 -8.46 8.34 -7.49
CA PHE A 91 -8.19 9.75 -7.67
C PHE A 91 -8.82 10.54 -6.53
N ASP A 92 -8.04 11.37 -5.85
CA ASP A 92 -8.54 12.35 -4.89
C ASP A 92 -8.75 13.67 -5.62
N ALA A 93 -9.99 14.15 -5.66
CA ALA A 93 -10.39 15.29 -6.46
C ALA A 93 -10.90 16.44 -5.59
N GLY A 94 -10.03 17.42 -5.33
CA GLY A 94 -10.33 18.61 -4.53
C GLY A 94 -10.93 19.77 -5.33
N PHE A 95 -10.45 20.00 -6.56
CA PHE A 95 -10.99 20.96 -7.49
C PHE A 95 -10.63 20.60 -8.93
N GLU A 96 -11.41 21.11 -9.91
CA GLU A 96 -11.17 20.87 -11.34
C GLU A 96 -10.19 21.90 -11.90
N ASN A 97 -9.16 21.42 -12.59
CA ASN A 97 -8.13 22.23 -13.24
C ASN A 97 -8.00 21.96 -14.76
N GLY A 98 -8.99 21.31 -15.36
CA GLY A 98 -9.04 20.98 -16.79
C GLY A 98 -8.50 19.59 -17.15
N ASN A 99 -8.06 18.79 -16.17
CA ASN A 99 -7.47 17.47 -16.43
C ASN A 99 -8.49 16.32 -16.41
N THR A 100 -9.55 16.43 -15.62
CA THR A 100 -10.51 15.31 -15.42
C THR A 100 -11.15 14.82 -16.72
N PRO A 101 -11.55 15.68 -17.69
CA PRO A 101 -12.11 15.17 -18.94
C PRO A 101 -11.15 14.23 -19.68
N ALA A 102 -9.86 14.59 -19.75
CA ALA A 102 -8.85 13.78 -20.42
C ALA A 102 -8.56 12.46 -19.67
N ILE A 103 -8.61 12.49 -18.33
CA ILE A 103 -8.49 11.28 -17.48
C ILE A 103 -9.65 10.33 -17.78
N LEU A 104 -10.90 10.81 -17.78
CA LEU A 104 -12.08 10.01 -18.07
C LEU A 104 -12.03 9.42 -19.49
N ASP A 105 -11.60 10.22 -20.49
CA ASP A 105 -11.41 9.73 -21.86
C ASP A 105 -10.39 8.58 -21.92
N ALA A 106 -9.29 8.70 -21.18
CA ALA A 106 -8.26 7.66 -21.10
C ALA A 106 -8.77 6.38 -20.42
N LEU A 107 -9.46 6.52 -19.29
CA LEU A 107 -10.04 5.39 -18.57
C LEU A 107 -11.07 4.66 -19.44
N LYS A 108 -11.95 5.39 -20.11
CA LYS A 108 -12.94 4.84 -21.03
C LYS A 108 -12.29 4.11 -22.20
N LYS A 109 -11.26 4.70 -22.82
CA LYS A 109 -10.51 4.10 -23.92
C LYS A 109 -9.91 2.75 -23.54
N HIS A 110 -9.48 2.59 -22.28
CA HIS A 110 -8.84 1.38 -21.79
C HIS A 110 -9.80 0.45 -21.03
N ASN A 111 -11.09 0.80 -20.97
CA ASN A 111 -12.10 0.06 -20.19
C ASN A 111 -11.63 -0.19 -18.72
N ALA A 112 -11.03 0.85 -18.12
CA ALA A 112 -10.44 0.80 -16.80
C ALA A 112 -11.34 1.54 -15.81
N PRO A 113 -12.14 0.84 -14.98
CA PRO A 113 -12.91 1.48 -13.91
C PRO A 113 -11.95 2.06 -12.85
N ALA A 114 -12.36 3.15 -12.22
CA ALA A 114 -11.60 3.81 -11.17
C ALA A 114 -12.55 4.30 -10.06
N THR A 115 -11.98 4.66 -8.91
CA THR A 115 -12.71 5.33 -7.84
C THR A 115 -12.23 6.78 -7.76
N PHE A 116 -13.19 7.72 -7.75
CA PHE A 116 -12.94 9.15 -7.55
C PHE A 116 -13.46 9.54 -6.17
N PHE A 117 -12.55 9.88 -5.26
CA PHE A 117 -12.89 10.47 -3.96
C PHE A 117 -12.99 11.97 -4.13
N ILE A 118 -14.21 12.53 -4.03
CA ILE A 118 -14.48 13.94 -4.28
C ILE A 118 -14.82 14.70 -3.00
N VAL A 119 -14.44 15.97 -2.93
CA VAL A 119 -14.82 16.89 -1.85
C VAL A 119 -16.02 17.74 -2.26
N GLY A 120 -16.64 18.45 -1.29
CA GLY A 120 -17.79 19.31 -1.53
C GLY A 120 -17.57 20.36 -2.61
N ASN A 121 -16.38 20.99 -2.64
CA ASN A 121 -16.03 21.96 -3.67
C ASN A 121 -16.03 21.36 -5.10
N TYR A 122 -15.53 20.15 -5.25
CA TYR A 122 -15.50 19.48 -6.56
C TYR A 122 -16.92 19.17 -7.05
N LEU A 123 -17.77 18.61 -6.16
CA LEU A 123 -19.16 18.30 -6.51
C LEU A 123 -19.96 19.54 -6.92
N THR A 124 -19.79 20.66 -6.19
CA THR A 124 -20.53 21.89 -6.45
C THR A 124 -20.03 22.65 -7.68
N SER A 125 -18.73 22.61 -7.97
CA SER A 125 -18.14 23.36 -9.09
C SER A 125 -18.15 22.59 -10.41
N SER A 126 -18.19 21.25 -10.37
CA SER A 126 -18.06 20.39 -11.54
C SER A 126 -19.05 19.21 -11.54
N PRO A 127 -20.36 19.45 -11.29
CA PRO A 127 -21.36 18.38 -11.16
C PRO A 127 -21.50 17.54 -12.44
N ASP A 128 -21.31 18.12 -13.62
CA ASP A 128 -21.38 17.39 -14.89
C ASP A 128 -20.26 16.35 -15.02
N LEU A 129 -19.06 16.63 -14.49
CA LEU A 129 -17.97 15.66 -14.47
C LEU A 129 -18.24 14.53 -13.49
N VAL A 130 -18.81 14.82 -12.33
CA VAL A 130 -19.21 13.80 -11.36
C VAL A 130 -20.29 12.89 -11.95
N LYS A 131 -21.29 13.47 -12.62
CA LYS A 131 -22.29 12.69 -13.35
C LYS A 131 -21.65 11.80 -14.42
N ARG A 132 -20.71 12.35 -15.19
CA ARG A 132 -19.96 11.60 -16.19
C ARG A 132 -19.18 10.43 -15.60
N MET A 133 -18.53 10.61 -14.42
CA MET A 133 -17.85 9.52 -13.71
C MET A 133 -18.80 8.35 -13.45
N VAL A 134 -19.99 8.62 -12.93
CA VAL A 134 -20.99 7.58 -12.64
C VAL A 134 -21.51 6.93 -13.93
N GLU A 135 -21.83 7.71 -14.95
CA GLU A 135 -22.35 7.21 -16.24
C GLU A 135 -21.32 6.35 -16.99
N GLU A 136 -20.02 6.60 -16.80
CA GLU A 136 -18.93 5.81 -17.39
C GLU A 136 -18.52 4.61 -16.54
N GLY A 137 -19.20 4.34 -15.41
CA GLY A 137 -19.02 3.14 -14.58
C GLY A 137 -17.92 3.26 -13.53
N HIS A 138 -17.52 4.48 -13.19
CA HIS A 138 -16.60 4.72 -12.09
C HIS A 138 -17.34 4.81 -10.76
N THR A 139 -16.64 4.51 -9.67
CA THR A 139 -17.14 4.74 -8.31
C THR A 139 -16.84 6.17 -7.89
N VAL A 140 -17.84 6.85 -7.33
CA VAL A 140 -17.65 8.15 -6.67
C VAL A 140 -17.72 7.95 -5.16
N GLY A 141 -16.64 8.32 -4.47
CA GLY A 141 -16.50 8.18 -3.02
C GLY A 141 -16.49 9.53 -2.32
N ASN A 142 -16.90 9.52 -1.05
CA ASN A 142 -16.92 10.69 -0.19
C ASN A 142 -15.51 10.96 0.35
N HIS A 143 -14.94 12.16 0.05
CA HIS A 143 -13.64 12.60 0.54
C HIS A 143 -13.74 13.77 1.52
N THR A 144 -14.80 13.80 2.30
CA THR A 144 -15.21 14.89 3.21
C THR A 144 -15.66 16.15 2.48
N TYR A 145 -16.38 17.03 3.18
CA TYR A 145 -16.89 18.25 2.55
C TYR A 145 -15.81 19.31 2.35
N HIS A 146 -15.02 19.59 3.40
CA HIS A 146 -14.00 20.65 3.40
C HIS A 146 -12.56 20.14 3.26
N HIS A 147 -12.35 18.83 3.27
CA HIS A 147 -11.02 18.20 3.26
C HIS A 147 -10.12 18.66 4.43
N PRO A 148 -10.61 18.61 5.68
CA PRO A 148 -9.80 19.00 6.82
C PRO A 148 -8.72 17.95 7.12
N ASP A 149 -7.69 18.33 7.86
CA ASP A 149 -6.80 17.36 8.51
C ASP A 149 -7.60 16.58 9.55
N MET A 150 -7.96 15.33 9.21
CA MET A 150 -8.81 14.48 10.06
C MET A 150 -8.16 14.16 11.40
N SER A 151 -6.83 14.26 11.53
CA SER A 151 -6.13 14.10 12.81
C SER A 151 -6.43 15.24 13.80
N GLN A 152 -6.88 16.39 13.30
CA GLN A 152 -7.28 17.56 14.10
C GLN A 152 -8.76 17.55 14.50
N ILE A 153 -9.56 16.62 13.96
CA ILE A 153 -10.96 16.47 14.32
C ILE A 153 -11.07 15.63 15.60
N SER A 154 -11.47 16.30 16.70
CA SER A 154 -11.45 15.71 18.03
C SER A 154 -12.79 15.10 18.48
N THR A 155 -13.88 15.29 17.72
CA THR A 155 -15.21 14.79 18.09
C THR A 155 -15.85 13.96 16.98
N LYS A 156 -16.65 12.97 17.37
CA LYS A 156 -17.42 12.14 16.44
C LYS A 156 -18.42 12.99 15.65
N GLU A 157 -19.00 14.00 16.26
CA GLU A 157 -19.98 14.91 15.64
C GLU A 157 -19.34 15.72 14.51
N ALA A 158 -18.13 16.27 14.73
CA ALA A 158 -17.38 17.00 13.71
C ALA A 158 -16.98 16.08 12.56
N PHE A 159 -16.52 14.87 12.86
CA PHE A 159 -16.22 13.85 11.86
C PHE A 159 -17.45 13.48 11.01
N SER A 160 -18.58 13.17 11.69
CA SER A 160 -19.81 12.80 11.00
C SER A 160 -20.33 13.94 10.13
N LYS A 161 -20.19 15.19 10.59
CA LYS A 161 -20.61 16.37 9.84
C LYS A 161 -19.90 16.47 8.50
N GLU A 162 -18.57 16.30 8.46
CA GLU A 162 -17.78 16.35 7.24
C GLU A 162 -18.24 15.32 6.20
N LEU A 163 -18.68 14.14 6.63
CA LEU A 163 -19.20 13.12 5.73
C LEU A 163 -20.63 13.40 5.28
N THR A 164 -21.52 13.70 6.24
CA THR A 164 -22.96 13.87 5.95
C THR A 164 -23.27 15.14 5.17
N GLU A 165 -22.49 16.22 5.33
CA GLU A 165 -22.66 17.43 4.51
C GLU A 165 -22.42 17.16 3.02
N LEU A 166 -21.45 16.33 2.68
CA LEU A 166 -21.20 15.95 1.29
C LEU A 166 -22.28 15.00 0.75
N GLU A 167 -22.76 14.05 1.57
CA GLU A 167 -23.79 13.09 1.17
C GLU A 167 -25.15 13.72 0.88
N THR A 168 -25.39 14.93 1.39
CA THR A 168 -26.66 15.63 1.23
C THR A 168 -26.69 16.64 0.10
N LEU A 169 -25.59 16.84 -0.62
CA LEU A 169 -25.50 17.64 -1.83
C LEU A 169 -26.09 16.91 -3.04
#